data_d7e8fd4dbd01c4506b616071207f8e09
#
_entry.id   d7e8fd4dbd01c4506b616071207f8e09
#
_cell.length_a   1.000
_cell.length_b   1.000
_cell.length_c   1.000
_cell.angle_alpha   90.00
_cell.angle_beta   90.00
_cell.angle_gamma   90.00
#
_symmetry.space_group_name_H-M   'P 1'
#
loop_
_entity.id
_entity.type
_entity.pdbx_description
1 polymer ?
#
loop_
_entity_poly.entity_id
_entity_poly.type
_entity_poly.pdbx_seq_one_letter_code
_entity_poly.pdbx_strand_id
1 'polypeptide(L)'
;MCGNEKTIYWGGDTGWGNHFLTVREHFGAPDIHMAGVGAYQPEWFMHPSHLSPGDAVKSGQLLDSQMFIPMHYGTFDLSDEPIGDPVNVLNALLPTNEFLKERMRVPAVGEVIEI
;
A
#
# COMPACT_ATOMS: atom_id res chain seq x y z
N MET A 1 -4.54 -12.46 13.94
CA MET A 1 -5.50 -11.62 14.69
C MET A 1 -6.82 -12.34 14.78
N CYS A 2 -7.49 -12.22 15.86
CA CYS A 2 -8.72 -12.95 16.08
C CYS A 2 -9.61 -12.20 17.08
N GLY A 3 -10.84 -12.68 17.24
CA GLY A 3 -11.79 -12.11 18.17
C GLY A 3 -12.23 -10.71 17.76
N ASN A 4 -12.23 -9.79 18.69
CA ASN A 4 -12.66 -8.40 18.49
C ASN A 4 -11.55 -7.51 17.96
N GLU A 5 -10.38 -8.07 17.74
CA GLU A 5 -9.21 -7.29 17.33
C GLU A 5 -9.20 -7.08 15.82
N LYS A 6 -8.47 -6.05 15.41
CA LYS A 6 -8.31 -5.72 14.00
C LYS A 6 -7.22 -6.58 13.37
N THR A 7 -7.42 -6.94 12.10
CA THR A 7 -6.44 -7.68 11.32
C THR A 7 -5.63 -6.70 10.50
N ILE A 8 -4.31 -6.81 10.59
CA ILE A 8 -3.38 -5.96 9.86
C ILE A 8 -2.56 -6.83 8.92
N TYR A 9 -2.54 -6.46 7.63
CA TYR A 9 -1.61 -7.03 6.66
C TYR A 9 -0.52 -6.00 6.37
N TRP A 10 0.70 -6.34 6.77
CA TRP A 10 1.86 -5.52 6.49
C TRP A 10 2.64 -6.16 5.34
N GLY A 11 2.68 -5.46 4.20
CA GLY A 11 3.30 -6.00 3.00
C GLY A 11 4.82 -6.01 3.01
N GLY A 12 5.46 -5.16 3.80
CA GLY A 12 6.91 -5.07 3.79
C GLY A 12 7.44 -4.68 2.42
N ASP A 13 8.61 -5.19 2.09
CA ASP A 13 9.23 -5.00 0.77
C ASP A 13 8.75 -6.11 -0.14
N THR A 14 7.68 -5.87 -0.89
CA THR A 14 7.14 -6.86 -1.81
C THR A 14 6.89 -6.26 -3.19
N GLY A 15 7.07 -7.09 -4.23
CA GLY A 15 6.64 -6.78 -5.58
C GLY A 15 5.25 -7.33 -5.85
N TRP A 16 4.83 -7.23 -7.10
CA TRP A 16 3.55 -7.77 -7.54
C TRP A 16 3.60 -9.30 -7.62
N GLY A 17 2.53 -9.93 -7.20
CA GLY A 17 2.41 -11.38 -7.30
C GLY A 17 1.04 -11.88 -6.86
N ASN A 18 0.86 -13.20 -6.92
CA ASN A 18 -0.40 -13.86 -6.56
C ASN A 18 -0.59 -13.99 -5.06
N HIS A 19 0.41 -13.63 -4.26
CA HIS A 19 0.35 -13.78 -2.82
C HIS A 19 -0.77 -12.95 -2.18
N PHE A 20 -1.17 -11.84 -2.80
CA PHE A 20 -2.29 -11.02 -2.29
C PHE A 20 -3.60 -11.81 -2.27
N LEU A 21 -3.90 -12.51 -3.35
CA LEU A 21 -5.08 -13.36 -3.41
C LEU A 21 -4.98 -14.53 -2.44
N THR A 22 -3.81 -15.13 -2.33
CA THR A 22 -3.57 -16.23 -1.39
C THR A 22 -3.81 -15.79 0.05
N VAL A 23 -3.33 -14.61 0.43
CA VAL A 23 -3.57 -14.07 1.76
C VAL A 23 -5.07 -13.89 2.00
N ARG A 24 -5.78 -13.32 1.04
CA ARG A 24 -7.22 -13.12 1.19
C ARG A 24 -7.97 -14.45 1.29
N GLU A 25 -7.59 -15.44 0.53
CA GLU A 25 -8.23 -16.77 0.58
C GLU A 25 -8.05 -17.45 1.93
N HIS A 26 -6.87 -17.27 2.56
CA HIS A 26 -6.56 -17.94 3.82
C HIS A 26 -7.01 -17.16 5.06
N PHE A 27 -6.98 -15.83 5.01
CA PHE A 27 -7.19 -15.00 6.20
C PHE A 27 -8.35 -14.03 6.06
N GLY A 28 -8.98 -13.94 4.88
CA GLY A 28 -10.04 -12.98 4.63
C GLY A 28 -9.49 -11.58 4.33
N ALA A 29 -10.39 -10.63 4.18
CA ALA A 29 -10.04 -9.24 3.94
C ALA A 29 -9.50 -8.60 5.22
N PRO A 30 -8.30 -8.00 5.20
CA PRO A 30 -7.77 -7.35 6.40
C PRO A 30 -8.48 -6.03 6.69
N ASP A 31 -8.47 -5.63 7.95
CA ASP A 31 -8.97 -4.31 8.32
C ASP A 31 -8.02 -3.22 7.83
N ILE A 32 -6.72 -3.47 7.90
CA ILE A 32 -5.70 -2.52 7.49
C ILE A 32 -4.70 -3.21 6.57
N HIS A 33 -4.38 -2.57 5.45
CA HIS A 33 -3.30 -2.97 4.57
C HIS A 33 -2.25 -1.86 4.54
N MET A 34 -1.07 -2.15 5.03
CA MET A 34 0.08 -1.25 4.97
C MET A 34 0.93 -1.66 3.77
N ALA A 35 0.89 -0.87 2.72
CA ALA A 35 1.48 -1.22 1.42
C ALA A 35 2.71 -0.37 1.12
N GLY A 36 3.80 -1.01 0.71
CA GLY A 36 4.96 -0.30 0.21
C GLY A 36 4.66 0.37 -1.12
N VAL A 37 5.01 1.64 -1.27
CA VAL A 37 4.76 2.41 -2.49
C VAL A 37 6.00 3.10 -3.03
N GLY A 38 7.14 2.97 -2.36
CA GLY A 38 8.39 3.61 -2.78
C GLY A 38 9.40 2.63 -3.36
N ALA A 39 10.49 3.18 -3.91
CA ALA A 39 11.58 2.40 -4.51
C ALA A 39 11.11 1.55 -5.70
N TYR A 40 10.29 2.13 -6.57
CA TYR A 40 9.69 1.36 -7.65
C TYR A 40 10.29 1.66 -9.04
N GLN A 41 11.11 2.68 -9.15
CA GLN A 41 11.77 2.99 -10.42
C GLN A 41 13.27 2.70 -10.38
N PRO A 42 13.84 2.14 -11.45
CA PRO A 42 13.14 1.76 -12.68
C PRO A 42 12.32 0.48 -12.48
N GLU A 43 11.10 0.47 -13.00
CA GLU A 43 10.18 -0.64 -12.74
C GLU A 43 10.69 -2.00 -13.25
N TRP A 44 11.39 -2.03 -14.38
CA TRP A 44 11.92 -3.27 -14.93
C TRP A 44 12.89 -3.97 -13.97
N PHE A 45 13.52 -3.23 -13.09
CA PHE A 45 14.47 -3.76 -12.11
C PHE A 45 13.81 -3.93 -10.73
N MET A 46 12.95 -2.98 -10.33
CA MET A 46 12.37 -2.93 -8.99
C MET A 46 11.09 -3.73 -8.84
N HIS A 47 10.35 -3.96 -9.91
CA HIS A 47 9.03 -4.58 -9.87
C HIS A 47 8.97 -5.93 -9.15
N PRO A 48 9.99 -6.83 -9.25
CA PRO A 48 9.93 -8.08 -8.49
C PRO A 48 9.97 -7.92 -6.97
N SER A 49 10.49 -6.80 -6.49
CA SER A 49 10.71 -6.59 -5.04
C SER A 49 9.93 -5.41 -4.47
N HIS A 50 9.46 -4.50 -5.31
CA HIS A 50 8.79 -3.27 -4.86
C HIS A 50 7.61 -2.95 -5.76
N LEU A 51 6.52 -2.49 -5.15
CA LEU A 51 5.32 -2.10 -5.89
C LEU A 51 5.40 -0.63 -6.29
N SER A 52 4.94 -0.33 -7.52
CA SER A 52 4.60 1.04 -7.86
C SER A 52 3.35 1.47 -7.07
N PRO A 53 3.09 2.78 -6.94
CA PRO A 53 1.88 3.24 -6.27
C PRO A 53 0.60 2.66 -6.88
N GLY A 54 0.53 2.57 -8.22
CA GLY A 54 -0.62 1.99 -8.90
C GLY A 54 -0.83 0.51 -8.57
N ASP A 55 0.24 -0.27 -8.55
CA ASP A 55 0.16 -1.70 -8.20
C ASP A 55 -0.16 -1.88 -6.72
N ALA A 56 0.33 -1.00 -5.85
CA ALA A 56 -0.03 -1.04 -4.44
C ALA A 56 -1.53 -0.82 -4.24
N VAL A 57 -2.14 0.10 -4.98
CA VAL A 57 -3.58 0.32 -4.94
C VAL A 57 -4.33 -0.95 -5.40
N LYS A 58 -3.87 -1.58 -6.47
CA LYS A 58 -4.47 -2.83 -6.95
C LYS A 58 -4.39 -3.93 -5.89
N SER A 59 -3.27 -4.01 -5.18
CA SER A 59 -3.13 -5.00 -4.10
C SER A 59 -4.14 -4.75 -2.97
N GLY A 60 -4.36 -3.50 -2.60
CA GLY A 60 -5.37 -3.15 -1.61
C GLY A 60 -6.77 -3.51 -2.06
N GLN A 61 -7.08 -3.30 -3.34
CA GLN A 61 -8.37 -3.68 -3.91
C GLN A 61 -8.56 -5.19 -3.92
N LEU A 62 -7.51 -5.96 -4.28
CA LEU A 62 -7.57 -7.42 -4.25
C LEU A 62 -7.78 -7.97 -2.85
N LEU A 63 -7.14 -7.37 -1.85
CA LEU A 63 -7.30 -7.74 -0.45
C LEU A 63 -8.63 -7.25 0.12
N ASP A 64 -9.26 -6.27 -0.51
CA ASP A 64 -10.48 -5.62 -0.04
C ASP A 64 -10.31 -5.07 1.38
N SER A 65 -9.15 -4.49 1.65
CA SER A 65 -8.86 -3.91 2.97
C SER A 65 -9.77 -2.71 3.25
N GLN A 66 -10.15 -2.54 4.50
CA GLN A 66 -11.00 -1.42 4.89
C GLN A 66 -10.23 -0.12 5.03
N MET A 67 -8.96 -0.20 5.38
CA MET A 67 -8.07 0.94 5.43
C MET A 67 -6.79 0.62 4.66
N PHE A 68 -6.33 1.55 3.85
CA PHE A 68 -5.12 1.43 3.04
C PHE A 68 -4.14 2.51 3.46
N ILE A 69 -2.97 2.10 3.95
CA ILE A 69 -1.94 3.04 4.42
C ILE A 69 -0.68 2.81 3.58
N PRO A 70 -0.29 3.77 2.73
CA PRO A 70 0.97 3.67 2.02
C PRO A 70 2.15 3.87 2.95
N MET A 71 3.21 3.13 2.71
CA MET A 71 4.45 3.22 3.48
C MET A 71 5.66 3.07 2.57
N HIS A 72 6.86 3.09 3.12
CA HIS A 72 8.12 2.87 2.40
C HIS A 72 8.38 3.98 1.38
N TYR A 73 8.24 5.22 1.81
CA TYR A 73 8.50 6.40 0.98
C TYR A 73 8.91 7.59 1.85
N GLY A 74 9.46 8.61 1.20
CA GLY A 74 9.63 9.93 1.80
C GLY A 74 10.81 10.08 2.76
N THR A 75 11.56 9.02 3.04
CA THR A 75 12.67 9.07 4.02
C THR A 75 14.03 9.06 3.33
N PHE A 76 14.25 8.17 2.38
CA PHE A 76 15.52 8.03 1.66
C PHE A 76 15.29 8.07 0.17
N ASP A 77 16.27 8.66 -0.55
CA ASP A 77 16.29 8.66 -2.01
C ASP A 77 17.08 7.43 -2.49
N LEU A 78 16.41 6.28 -2.51
CA LEU A 78 17.03 4.98 -2.77
C LEU A 78 16.82 4.46 -4.20
N SER A 79 16.08 5.18 -5.03
CA SER A 79 15.71 4.73 -6.37
C SER A 79 15.56 5.92 -7.30
N ASP A 80 15.09 5.69 -8.53
CA ASP A 80 15.08 6.73 -9.55
C ASP A 80 13.91 7.71 -9.44
N GLU A 81 12.79 7.31 -8.76
CA GLU A 81 11.70 8.26 -8.60
C GLU A 81 12.03 9.32 -7.53
N PRO A 82 11.51 10.55 -7.67
CA PRO A 82 11.65 11.57 -6.62
C PRO A 82 11.02 11.12 -5.30
N ILE A 83 11.56 11.59 -4.18
CA ILE A 83 11.10 11.19 -2.84
C ILE A 83 9.59 11.37 -2.67
N GLY A 84 9.04 12.48 -3.15
CA GLY A 84 7.61 12.77 -3.01
C GLY A 84 6.71 12.12 -4.05
N ASP A 85 7.27 11.44 -5.04
CA ASP A 85 6.53 10.92 -6.17
C ASP A 85 5.45 9.89 -5.79
N PRO A 86 5.71 8.93 -4.90
CA PRO A 86 4.67 7.96 -4.54
C PRO A 86 3.38 8.59 -4.04
N VAL A 87 3.47 9.57 -3.16
CA VAL A 87 2.28 10.26 -2.63
C VAL A 87 1.64 11.11 -3.70
N ASN A 88 2.43 11.78 -4.55
CA ASN A 88 1.90 12.57 -5.64
C ASN A 88 1.11 11.70 -6.63
N VAL A 89 1.61 10.52 -6.96
CA VAL A 89 0.89 9.57 -7.84
C VAL A 89 -0.42 9.13 -7.19
N LEU A 90 -0.40 8.78 -5.91
CA LEU A 90 -1.60 8.37 -5.20
C LEU A 90 -2.64 9.50 -5.16
N ASN A 91 -2.20 10.73 -4.90
CA ASN A 91 -3.11 11.88 -4.90
C ASN A 91 -3.67 12.17 -6.29
N ALA A 92 -2.91 11.91 -7.34
CA ALA A 92 -3.40 12.06 -8.73
C ALA A 92 -4.46 11.00 -9.07
N LEU A 93 -4.37 9.81 -8.51
CA LEU A 93 -5.35 8.75 -8.71
C LEU A 93 -6.63 8.95 -7.89
N LEU A 94 -6.54 9.68 -6.78
CA LEU A 94 -7.61 9.81 -5.80
C LEU A 94 -8.95 10.25 -6.40
N PRO A 95 -9.03 11.29 -7.27
CA PRO A 95 -10.32 11.77 -7.76
C PRO A 95 -11.12 10.74 -8.55
N THR A 96 -10.48 9.76 -9.16
CA THR A 96 -11.12 8.76 -10.01
C THR A 96 -11.14 7.36 -9.39
N ASN A 97 -10.70 7.22 -8.16
CA ASN A 97 -10.59 5.90 -7.52
C ASN A 97 -11.37 5.89 -6.21
N GLU A 98 -12.52 5.23 -6.22
CA GLU A 98 -13.40 5.17 -5.05
C GLU A 98 -12.74 4.45 -3.86
N PHE A 99 -11.95 3.42 -4.12
CA PHE A 99 -11.23 2.70 -3.07
C PHE A 99 -10.32 3.66 -2.29
N LEU A 100 -9.55 4.48 -2.99
CA LEU A 100 -8.66 5.45 -2.35
C LEU A 100 -9.43 6.53 -1.60
N LYS A 101 -10.51 7.04 -2.19
CA LYS A 101 -11.33 8.08 -1.55
C LYS A 101 -11.87 7.62 -0.20
N GLU A 102 -12.34 6.39 -0.13
CA GLU A 102 -13.00 5.88 1.05
C GLU A 102 -12.02 5.32 2.08
N ARG A 103 -10.88 4.78 1.64
CA ARG A 103 -10.07 3.89 2.47
C ARG A 103 -8.63 4.34 2.70
N MET A 104 -8.08 5.21 1.87
CA MET A 104 -6.69 5.62 2.02
C MET A 104 -6.50 6.60 3.18
N ARG A 105 -5.46 6.36 3.98
CA ARG A 105 -4.99 7.27 5.03
C ARG A 105 -3.50 7.47 4.87
N VAL A 106 -3.07 8.73 4.83
CA VAL A 106 -1.66 9.09 4.70
C VAL A 106 -1.29 9.93 5.92
N PRO A 107 -0.91 9.28 7.03
CA PRO A 107 -0.59 10.02 8.24
C PRO A 107 0.74 10.76 8.13
N ALA A 108 0.86 11.89 8.80
CA ALA A 108 2.13 12.56 9.00
C ALA A 108 2.99 11.75 9.98
N VAL A 109 4.31 11.97 9.94
CA VAL A 109 5.21 11.31 10.88
C VAL A 109 4.81 11.68 12.32
N GLY A 110 4.59 10.67 13.13
CA GLY A 110 4.17 10.87 14.52
C GLY A 110 2.67 11.02 14.73
N GLU A 111 1.89 11.11 13.66
CA GLU A 111 0.44 11.16 13.76
C GLU A 111 -0.14 9.81 14.17
N VAL A 112 -1.13 9.83 15.06
CA VAL A 112 -1.84 8.63 15.52
C VAL A 112 -3.13 8.48 14.74
N ILE A 113 -3.35 7.30 14.17
CA ILE A 113 -4.62 6.96 13.50
C ILE A 113 -5.35 5.95 14.37
N GLU A 114 -6.59 6.25 14.69
CA GLU A 114 -7.46 5.30 15.39
C GLU A 114 -8.12 4.34 14.41
N ILE A 115 -8.20 3.09 14.81
CA ILE A 115 -8.73 2.01 13.99
C ILE A 115 -9.84 1.23 14.69
#